data_27d69d658be409f73c5c605ae851cba1
#
_entry.id   27d69d658be409f73c5c605ae851cba1
#
_cell.length_a   1.000
_cell.length_b   1.000
_cell.length_c   1.000
_cell.angle_alpha   90.00
_cell.angle_beta   90.00
_cell.angle_gamma   90.00
#
_symmetry.space_group_name_H-M   'P 1'
#
loop_
_entity.id
_entity.type
_entity.pdbx_description
1 polymer ?
#
loop_
_entity_poly.entity_id
_entity_poly.type
_entity_poly.pdbx_seq_one_letter_code
_entity_poly.pdbx_strand_id
1 'polypeptide(L)'
;MAGMTGLRERKKLDTRRALSDAALELAFERGLHAVTREDIAARAGVSLRTFNNYFTNKFEAVAYRQTERMRLALNVFRERPDDEPLWSAIEAAVVAPLEAEGAGGVVPTAAQRATIMDVVAAPESRQAMSAHLVDDWVAAIADRVGADPSRDLYPRLVAGVIRAVSEAAMDAYVAADPPVPFVDLLRRGFDAVRAGLPEERVDA
;
A
#
# COMPACT_ATOMS: atom_id res chain seq x y z
N MET A 1 -9.59 -8.09 -32.26
CA MET A 1 -9.60 -9.03 -31.11
C MET A 1 -9.05 -8.43 -29.79
N ALA A 2 -8.50 -7.22 -29.78
CA ALA A 2 -7.97 -6.56 -28.56
C ALA A 2 -9.02 -6.09 -27.53
N GLY A 3 -10.26 -5.81 -27.95
CA GLY A 3 -11.29 -5.24 -27.05
C GLY A 3 -11.91 -6.22 -26.05
N MET A 4 -11.98 -7.52 -26.36
CA MET A 4 -12.59 -8.52 -25.45
C MET A 4 -11.65 -8.92 -24.30
N THR A 5 -10.34 -8.92 -24.52
CA THR A 5 -9.34 -9.20 -23.47
C THR A 5 -9.33 -8.09 -22.43
N GLY A 6 -9.40 -6.82 -22.85
CA GLY A 6 -9.44 -5.67 -21.94
C GLY A 6 -10.68 -5.62 -21.05
N LEU A 7 -11.87 -5.99 -21.57
CA LEU A 7 -13.11 -6.02 -20.79
C LEU A 7 -13.09 -7.12 -19.73
N ARG A 8 -12.54 -8.29 -20.06
CA ARG A 8 -12.42 -9.41 -19.12
C ARG A 8 -11.44 -9.11 -17.99
N GLU A 9 -10.29 -8.51 -18.33
CA GLU A 9 -9.30 -8.09 -17.32
C GLU A 9 -9.86 -6.96 -16.42
N ARG A 10 -10.57 -5.99 -17.01
CA ARG A 10 -11.23 -4.93 -16.21
C ARG A 10 -12.23 -5.53 -15.22
N LYS A 11 -13.15 -6.42 -15.66
CA LYS A 11 -14.11 -7.10 -14.78
C LYS A 11 -13.42 -7.90 -13.68
N LYS A 12 -12.27 -8.52 -13.99
CA LYS A 12 -11.48 -9.26 -13.00
C LYS A 12 -10.91 -8.33 -11.92
N LEU A 13 -10.36 -7.18 -12.32
CA LEU A 13 -9.88 -6.17 -11.39
C LEU A 13 -11.01 -5.58 -10.54
N ASP A 14 -12.14 -5.25 -11.16
CA ASP A 14 -13.32 -4.70 -10.47
C ASP A 14 -13.84 -5.67 -9.41
N THR A 15 -13.96 -6.97 -9.74
CA THR A 15 -14.37 -8.00 -8.78
C THR A 15 -13.36 -8.14 -7.63
N ARG A 16 -12.06 -8.09 -7.95
CA ARG A 16 -11.01 -8.19 -6.93
C ARG A 16 -11.05 -7.00 -5.97
N ARG A 17 -11.26 -5.79 -6.49
CA ARG A 17 -11.44 -4.58 -5.70
C ARG A 17 -12.69 -4.66 -4.82
N ALA A 18 -13.83 -5.04 -5.37
CA ALA A 18 -15.08 -5.18 -4.63
C ALA A 18 -14.95 -6.16 -3.45
N LEU A 19 -14.26 -7.29 -3.65
CA LEU A 19 -13.97 -8.24 -2.57
C LEU A 19 -13.05 -7.66 -1.50
N SER A 20 -12.05 -6.89 -1.89
CA SER A 20 -11.13 -6.23 -0.95
C SER A 20 -11.82 -5.13 -0.17
N ASP A 21 -12.64 -4.31 -0.83
CA ASP A 21 -13.42 -3.25 -0.18
C ASP A 21 -14.41 -3.86 0.83
N ALA A 22 -15.14 -4.92 0.45
CA ALA A 22 -16.01 -5.65 1.33
C ALA A 22 -15.28 -6.23 2.56
N ALA A 23 -14.06 -6.74 2.37
CA ALA A 23 -13.23 -7.26 3.46
C ALA A 23 -12.83 -6.18 4.45
N LEU A 24 -12.41 -5.00 3.96
CA LEU A 24 -12.05 -3.85 4.79
C LEU A 24 -13.25 -3.26 5.53
N GLU A 25 -14.39 -3.07 4.84
CA GLU A 25 -15.63 -2.59 5.46
C GLU A 25 -16.05 -3.49 6.63
N LEU A 26 -16.10 -4.80 6.39
CA LEU A 26 -16.46 -5.77 7.42
C LEU A 26 -15.45 -5.79 8.58
N ALA A 27 -14.17 -5.65 8.29
CA ALA A 27 -13.14 -5.57 9.32
C ALA A 27 -13.31 -4.30 10.18
N PHE A 28 -13.68 -3.16 9.59
CA PHE A 28 -13.97 -1.93 10.33
C PHE A 28 -15.29 -1.99 11.11
N GLU A 29 -16.29 -2.73 10.63
CA GLU A 29 -17.58 -2.89 11.32
C GLU A 29 -17.49 -3.78 12.58
N ARG A 30 -16.73 -4.86 12.53
CA ARG A 30 -16.80 -5.93 13.56
C ARG A 30 -15.45 -6.56 13.92
N GLY A 31 -14.35 -5.97 13.48
CA GLY A 31 -12.99 -6.47 13.71
C GLY A 31 -12.59 -7.58 12.73
N LEU A 32 -11.31 -7.60 12.35
CA LEU A 32 -10.76 -8.53 11.36
C LEU A 32 -10.97 -10.01 11.73
N HIS A 33 -10.87 -10.35 13.01
CA HIS A 33 -10.99 -11.75 13.47
C HIS A 33 -12.39 -12.32 13.28
N ALA A 34 -13.44 -11.48 13.43
CA ALA A 34 -14.84 -11.89 13.28
C ALA A 34 -15.30 -12.03 11.82
N VAL A 35 -14.50 -11.61 10.85
CA VAL A 35 -14.83 -11.66 9.41
C VAL A 35 -14.50 -13.03 8.83
N THR A 36 -15.42 -13.60 8.06
CA THR A 36 -15.22 -14.85 7.31
C THR A 36 -15.16 -14.60 5.80
N ARG A 37 -14.64 -15.56 5.03
CA ARG A 37 -14.63 -15.48 3.56
C ARG A 37 -16.05 -15.47 2.98
N GLU A 38 -16.95 -16.18 3.62
CA GLU A 38 -18.37 -16.24 3.31
C GLU A 38 -19.03 -14.87 3.46
N ASP A 39 -18.74 -14.15 4.54
CA ASP A 39 -19.22 -12.78 4.77
C ASP A 39 -18.73 -11.83 3.68
N ILE A 40 -17.44 -11.91 3.34
CA ILE A 40 -16.83 -11.07 2.30
C ILE A 40 -17.49 -11.33 0.94
N ALA A 41 -17.65 -12.61 0.57
CA ALA A 41 -18.28 -12.98 -0.68
C ALA A 41 -19.75 -12.49 -0.73
N ALA A 42 -20.51 -12.66 0.33
CA ALA A 42 -21.89 -12.20 0.44
C ALA A 42 -21.98 -10.65 0.33
N ARG A 43 -21.13 -9.92 1.04
CA ARG A 43 -21.08 -8.45 1.00
C ARG A 43 -20.72 -7.94 -0.41
N ALA A 44 -19.80 -8.61 -1.12
CA ALA A 44 -19.41 -8.26 -2.49
C ALA A 44 -20.41 -8.76 -3.54
N GLY A 45 -21.49 -9.44 -3.16
CA GLY A 45 -22.50 -9.97 -4.09
C GLY A 45 -22.02 -11.11 -4.98
N VAL A 46 -21.05 -11.91 -4.52
CA VAL A 46 -20.48 -13.03 -5.27
C VAL A 46 -20.53 -14.33 -4.48
N SER A 47 -20.28 -15.46 -5.14
CA SER A 47 -20.19 -16.77 -4.46
C SER A 47 -18.87 -16.93 -3.72
N LEU A 48 -18.83 -17.78 -2.69
CA LEU A 48 -17.57 -18.18 -2.02
C LEU A 48 -16.56 -18.79 -3.00
N ARG A 49 -17.04 -19.53 -4.02
CA ARG A 49 -16.18 -20.02 -5.12
C ARG A 49 -15.52 -18.89 -5.87
N THR A 50 -16.24 -17.79 -6.10
CA THR A 50 -15.69 -16.60 -6.73
C THR A 50 -14.63 -15.98 -5.84
N PHE A 51 -14.87 -15.81 -4.54
CA PHE A 51 -13.86 -15.35 -3.60
C PHE A 51 -12.58 -16.19 -3.69
N ASN A 52 -12.69 -17.51 -3.58
CA ASN A 52 -11.56 -18.44 -3.60
C ASN A 52 -10.77 -18.44 -4.93
N ASN A 53 -11.36 -17.95 -6.02
CA ASN A 53 -10.65 -17.74 -7.30
C ASN A 53 -9.75 -16.49 -7.29
N TYR A 54 -9.96 -15.56 -6.35
CA TYR A 54 -9.22 -14.28 -6.26
C TYR A 54 -8.28 -14.22 -5.07
N PHE A 55 -8.68 -14.82 -3.93
CA PHE A 55 -7.95 -14.75 -2.67
C PHE A 55 -7.94 -16.10 -1.96
N THR A 56 -6.80 -16.44 -1.41
CA THR A 56 -6.61 -17.68 -0.64
C THR A 56 -7.23 -17.57 0.76
N ASN A 57 -7.21 -16.37 1.33
CA ASN A 57 -7.71 -16.08 2.67
C ASN A 57 -8.17 -14.63 2.81
N LYS A 58 -8.79 -14.30 3.95
CA LYS A 58 -9.29 -12.95 4.24
C LYS A 58 -8.19 -11.90 4.38
N PHE A 59 -7.01 -12.29 4.88
CA PHE A 59 -5.88 -11.38 5.07
C PHE A 59 -5.32 -10.90 3.72
N GLU A 60 -5.26 -11.80 2.74
CA GLU A 60 -4.90 -11.44 1.37
C GLU A 60 -5.90 -10.45 0.76
N ALA A 61 -7.21 -10.65 0.99
CA ALA A 61 -8.24 -9.75 0.51
C ALA A 61 -8.11 -8.35 1.13
N VAL A 62 -7.88 -8.26 2.44
CA VAL A 62 -7.68 -6.97 3.14
C VAL A 62 -6.39 -6.28 2.70
N ALA A 63 -5.28 -7.03 2.55
CA ALA A 63 -3.98 -6.50 2.14
C ALA A 63 -3.95 -6.03 0.66
N TYR A 64 -4.89 -6.50 -0.16
CA TYR A 64 -4.89 -6.22 -1.60
C TYR A 64 -4.96 -4.73 -1.93
N ARG A 65 -5.73 -3.92 -1.18
CA ARG A 65 -5.80 -2.46 -1.42
C ARG A 65 -4.44 -1.79 -1.28
N GLN A 66 -3.68 -2.18 -0.28
CA GLN A 66 -2.33 -1.64 -0.09
C GLN A 66 -1.38 -2.08 -1.22
N THR A 67 -1.45 -3.35 -1.61
CA THR A 67 -0.67 -3.85 -2.76
C THR A 67 -1.02 -3.13 -4.06
N GLU A 68 -2.30 -2.86 -4.30
CA GLU A 68 -2.78 -2.11 -5.47
C GLU A 68 -2.28 -0.67 -5.46
N ARG A 69 -2.33 0.02 -4.30
CA ARG A 69 -1.79 1.37 -4.14
C ARG A 69 -0.30 1.44 -4.47
N MET A 70 0.47 0.49 -3.96
CA MET A 70 1.91 0.44 -4.24
C MET A 70 2.21 0.14 -5.72
N ARG A 71 1.37 -0.66 -6.39
CA ARG A 71 1.47 -0.90 -7.83
C ARG A 71 1.12 0.36 -8.65
N LEU A 72 0.08 1.10 -8.23
CA LEU A 72 -0.26 2.38 -8.84
C LEU A 72 0.85 3.41 -8.62
N ALA A 73 1.42 3.46 -7.42
CA ALA A 73 2.56 4.30 -7.11
C ALA A 73 3.76 4.01 -8.02
N LEU A 74 4.04 2.73 -8.27
CA LEU A 74 5.12 2.34 -9.19
C LEU A 74 4.86 2.82 -10.63
N ASN A 75 3.61 2.78 -11.10
CA ASN A 75 3.26 3.32 -12.42
C ASN A 75 3.46 4.84 -12.46
N VAL A 76 2.99 5.56 -11.44
CA VAL A 76 3.21 7.01 -11.31
C VAL A 76 4.71 7.31 -11.29
N PHE A 77 5.52 6.55 -10.54
CA PHE A 77 6.97 6.74 -10.49
C PHE A 77 7.64 6.61 -11.86
N ARG A 78 7.25 5.63 -12.65
CA ARG A 78 7.77 5.42 -14.02
C ARG A 78 7.41 6.53 -15.00
N GLU A 79 6.32 7.26 -14.74
CA GLU A 79 5.85 8.38 -15.56
C GLU A 79 6.42 9.72 -15.11
N ARG A 80 7.19 9.79 -13.99
CA ARG A 80 7.80 11.02 -13.51
C ARG A 80 8.98 11.44 -14.41
N PRO A 81 9.18 12.76 -14.60
CA PRO A 81 10.31 13.29 -15.37
C PRO A 81 11.67 12.75 -14.88
N ASP A 82 12.57 12.43 -15.81
CA ASP A 82 13.88 11.85 -15.45
C ASP A 82 14.79 12.83 -14.72
N ASP A 83 14.61 14.14 -14.94
CA ASP A 83 15.37 15.23 -14.30
C ASP A 83 14.85 15.60 -12.90
N GLU A 84 13.70 15.04 -12.49
CA GLU A 84 13.19 15.27 -11.15
C GLU A 84 14.04 14.53 -10.09
N PRO A 85 14.36 15.18 -8.94
CA PRO A 85 15.09 14.52 -7.86
C PRO A 85 14.42 13.22 -7.42
N LEU A 86 15.22 12.15 -7.27
CA LEU A 86 14.72 10.79 -7.02
C LEU A 86 13.71 10.71 -5.86
N TRP A 87 14.04 11.30 -4.71
CA TRP A 87 13.17 11.26 -3.53
C TRP A 87 11.89 12.07 -3.70
N SER A 88 11.90 13.13 -4.50
CA SER A 88 10.70 13.90 -4.84
C SER A 88 9.78 13.08 -5.74
N ALA A 89 10.33 12.40 -6.74
CA ALA A 89 9.58 11.49 -7.60
C ALA A 89 8.96 10.32 -6.82
N ILE A 90 9.71 9.74 -5.89
CA ILE A 90 9.23 8.63 -5.03
C ILE A 90 8.08 9.11 -4.13
N GLU A 91 8.26 10.22 -3.41
CA GLU A 91 7.21 10.78 -2.54
C GLU A 91 5.94 11.06 -3.33
N ALA A 92 6.04 11.81 -4.44
CA ALA A 92 4.89 12.12 -5.29
C ALA A 92 4.18 10.84 -5.76
N ALA A 93 4.94 9.82 -6.15
CA ALA A 93 4.40 8.55 -6.61
C ALA A 93 3.68 7.77 -5.50
N VAL A 94 4.25 7.71 -4.30
CA VAL A 94 3.66 6.97 -3.16
C VAL A 94 2.40 7.66 -2.63
N VAL A 95 2.37 8.98 -2.66
CA VAL A 95 1.24 9.78 -2.16
C VAL A 95 0.07 9.83 -3.15
N ALA A 96 0.34 9.88 -4.46
CA ALA A 96 -0.68 10.09 -5.50
C ALA A 96 -1.88 9.11 -5.44
N PRO A 97 -1.72 7.79 -5.24
CA PRO A 97 -2.86 6.89 -5.13
C PRO A 97 -3.75 7.15 -3.91
N LEU A 98 -3.16 7.58 -2.79
CA LEU A 98 -3.89 7.93 -1.57
C LEU A 98 -4.72 9.21 -1.75
N GLU A 99 -4.16 10.21 -2.41
CA GLU A 99 -4.86 11.45 -2.74
C GLU A 99 -6.00 11.22 -3.74
N ALA A 100 -5.76 10.39 -4.77
CA ALA A 100 -6.77 10.04 -5.76
C ALA A 100 -7.97 9.29 -5.16
N GLU A 101 -7.76 8.53 -4.08
CA GLU A 101 -8.83 7.87 -3.33
C GLU A 101 -9.51 8.78 -2.30
N GLY A 102 -9.09 10.04 -2.17
CA GLY A 102 -9.58 10.96 -1.14
C GLY A 102 -9.12 10.60 0.28
N ALA A 103 -8.15 9.69 0.40
CA ALA A 103 -7.62 9.24 1.70
C ALA A 103 -6.60 10.21 2.31
N GLY A 104 -6.18 11.23 1.56
CA GLY A 104 -5.11 12.14 1.97
C GLY A 104 -5.36 12.89 3.27
N GLY A 105 -6.62 13.22 3.56
CA GLY A 105 -7.01 13.93 4.78
C GLY A 105 -7.80 13.09 5.79
N VAL A 106 -7.97 11.78 5.53
CA VAL A 106 -8.78 10.92 6.39
C VAL A 106 -8.02 10.57 7.66
N VAL A 107 -8.67 10.83 8.79
CA VAL A 107 -8.19 10.49 10.12
C VAL A 107 -9.02 9.32 10.66
N PRO A 108 -8.41 8.19 11.07
CA PRO A 108 -9.14 7.03 11.51
C PRO A 108 -9.73 7.22 12.90
N THR A 109 -10.91 6.66 13.13
CA THR A 109 -11.46 6.51 14.48
C THR A 109 -10.62 5.55 15.33
N ALA A 110 -10.77 5.55 16.64
CA ALA A 110 -10.07 4.62 17.53
C ALA A 110 -10.35 3.15 17.16
N ALA A 111 -11.59 2.82 16.80
CA ALA A 111 -11.96 1.47 16.37
C ALA A 111 -11.29 1.08 15.03
N GLN A 112 -11.22 2.01 14.08
CA GLN A 112 -10.53 1.78 12.82
C GLN A 112 -9.02 1.60 13.02
N ARG A 113 -8.40 2.37 13.92
CA ARG A 113 -6.98 2.21 14.27
C ARG A 113 -6.70 0.80 14.81
N ALA A 114 -7.52 0.30 15.74
CA ALA A 114 -7.37 -1.04 16.27
C ALA A 114 -7.42 -2.10 15.14
N THR A 115 -8.38 -1.98 14.21
CA THR A 115 -8.49 -2.88 13.06
C THR A 115 -7.26 -2.78 12.14
N ILE A 116 -6.76 -1.57 11.87
CA ILE A 116 -5.55 -1.37 11.07
C ILE A 116 -4.34 -2.05 11.74
N MET A 117 -4.22 -1.92 13.08
CA MET A 117 -3.17 -2.62 13.84
C MET A 117 -3.26 -4.14 13.65
N ASP A 118 -4.45 -4.73 13.76
CA ASP A 118 -4.65 -6.17 13.56
C ASP A 118 -4.24 -6.62 12.15
N VAL A 119 -4.56 -5.80 11.12
CA VAL A 119 -4.18 -6.06 9.72
C VAL A 119 -2.66 -6.00 9.55
N VAL A 120 -2.01 -4.97 10.08
CA VAL A 120 -0.55 -4.75 9.96
C VAL A 120 0.23 -5.79 10.76
N ALA A 121 -0.27 -6.19 11.93
CA ALA A 121 0.35 -7.21 12.78
C ALA A 121 0.25 -8.62 12.18
N ALA A 122 -0.75 -8.91 11.35
CA ALA A 122 -0.97 -10.24 10.78
C ALA A 122 0.18 -10.64 9.84
N PRO A 123 0.91 -11.75 10.10
CA PRO A 123 1.99 -12.21 9.23
C PRO A 123 1.55 -12.47 7.79
N GLU A 124 0.33 -12.98 7.61
CA GLU A 124 -0.28 -13.27 6.31
C GLU A 124 -0.50 -12.00 5.48
N SER A 125 -0.90 -10.89 6.11
CA SER A 125 -1.04 -9.60 5.45
C SER A 125 0.31 -9.07 5.00
N ARG A 126 1.34 -9.16 5.85
CA ARG A 126 2.70 -8.74 5.52
C ARG A 126 3.30 -9.55 4.36
N GLN A 127 3.08 -10.87 4.36
CA GLN A 127 3.53 -11.74 3.28
C GLN A 127 2.83 -11.41 1.96
N ALA A 128 1.52 -11.14 1.99
CA ALA A 128 0.76 -10.77 0.80
C ALA A 128 1.22 -9.44 0.18
N MET A 129 1.69 -8.49 1.01
CA MET A 129 2.17 -7.18 0.57
C MET A 129 3.60 -7.21 0.00
N SER A 130 4.45 -8.17 0.34
CA SER A 130 5.91 -8.04 0.16
C SER A 130 6.52 -8.79 -1.04
N ALA A 131 5.86 -9.82 -1.63
CA ALA A 131 6.61 -10.82 -2.39
C ALA A 131 7.09 -10.40 -3.80
N HIS A 132 6.35 -9.56 -4.53
CA HIS A 132 6.73 -9.21 -5.92
C HIS A 132 6.96 -7.72 -6.16
N LEU A 133 6.47 -6.89 -5.29
CA LEU A 133 6.48 -5.44 -5.49
C LEU A 133 7.86 -4.82 -5.24
N VAL A 134 8.64 -5.42 -4.35
CA VAL A 134 10.00 -4.92 -4.03
C VAL A 134 10.91 -5.05 -5.26
N ASP A 135 10.87 -6.18 -5.95
CA ASP A 135 11.72 -6.39 -7.15
C ASP A 135 11.31 -5.46 -8.29
N ASP A 136 10.01 -5.19 -8.46
CA ASP A 136 9.52 -4.23 -9.45
C ASP A 136 9.98 -2.79 -9.15
N TRP A 137 9.99 -2.38 -7.88
CA TRP A 137 10.54 -1.09 -7.46
C TRP A 137 12.05 -1.02 -7.65
N VAL A 138 12.79 -2.08 -7.29
CA VAL A 138 14.23 -2.18 -7.52
C VAL A 138 14.57 -2.00 -8.99
N ALA A 139 13.83 -2.69 -9.89
CA ALA A 139 14.02 -2.56 -11.32
C ALA A 139 13.73 -1.14 -11.83
N ALA A 140 12.63 -0.52 -11.40
CA ALA A 140 12.26 0.84 -11.83
C ALA A 140 13.25 1.91 -11.32
N ILE A 141 13.76 1.75 -10.10
CA ILE A 141 14.79 2.65 -9.55
C ILE A 141 16.09 2.46 -10.31
N ALA A 142 16.51 1.22 -10.57
CA ALA A 142 17.71 0.91 -11.32
C ALA A 142 17.68 1.53 -12.72
N ASP A 143 16.56 1.39 -13.43
CA ASP A 143 16.34 1.98 -14.74
C ASP A 143 16.50 3.51 -14.71
N ARG A 144 15.88 4.18 -13.74
CA ARG A 144 15.94 5.63 -13.58
C ARG A 144 17.35 6.17 -13.27
N VAL A 145 18.16 5.43 -12.50
CA VAL A 145 19.50 5.89 -12.10
C VAL A 145 20.63 5.28 -12.94
N GLY A 146 20.31 4.48 -13.96
CA GLY A 146 21.28 3.83 -14.82
C GLY A 146 22.11 2.74 -14.12
N ALA A 147 21.52 2.02 -13.13
CA ALA A 147 22.18 1.00 -12.34
C ALA A 147 21.76 -0.42 -12.77
N ASP A 148 22.55 -1.44 -12.40
CA ASP A 148 22.20 -2.86 -12.59
C ASP A 148 21.41 -3.37 -11.37
N PRO A 149 20.12 -3.73 -11.54
CA PRO A 149 19.25 -4.17 -10.42
C PRO A 149 19.74 -5.47 -9.78
N SER A 150 20.60 -6.25 -10.47
CA SER A 150 21.12 -7.52 -9.96
C SER A 150 22.42 -7.37 -9.18
N ARG A 151 23.19 -6.32 -9.43
CA ARG A 151 24.56 -6.12 -8.91
C ARG A 151 24.68 -4.95 -7.96
N ASP A 152 23.98 -3.85 -8.27
CA ASP A 152 24.18 -2.60 -7.54
C ASP A 152 23.34 -2.56 -6.25
N LEU A 153 23.98 -2.12 -5.18
CA LEU A 153 23.34 -1.99 -3.87
C LEU A 153 22.27 -0.88 -3.86
N TYR A 154 22.51 0.20 -4.57
CA TYR A 154 21.74 1.42 -4.45
C TYR A 154 20.24 1.25 -4.73
N PRO A 155 19.78 0.61 -5.83
CA PRO A 155 18.34 0.41 -6.08
C PRO A 155 17.64 -0.39 -4.97
N ARG A 156 18.32 -1.41 -4.43
CA ARG A 156 17.78 -2.22 -3.31
C ARG A 156 17.71 -1.43 -2.02
N LEU A 157 18.71 -0.59 -1.75
CA LEU A 157 18.73 0.29 -0.59
C LEU A 157 17.58 1.29 -0.66
N VAL A 158 17.39 1.96 -1.81
CA VAL A 158 16.28 2.91 -2.01
C VAL A 158 14.92 2.23 -1.82
N ALA A 159 14.70 1.06 -2.43
CA ALA A 159 13.46 0.30 -2.25
C ALA A 159 13.25 -0.10 -0.77
N GLY A 160 14.32 -0.45 -0.05
CA GLY A 160 14.29 -0.71 1.38
C GLY A 160 13.89 0.53 2.21
N VAL A 161 14.39 1.70 1.84
CA VAL A 161 14.02 2.97 2.51
C VAL A 161 12.57 3.34 2.26
N ILE A 162 12.04 3.17 1.03
CA ILE A 162 10.61 3.39 0.73
C ILE A 162 9.74 2.53 1.65
N ARG A 163 10.09 1.26 1.82
CA ARG A 163 9.40 0.34 2.71
C ARG A 163 9.49 0.81 4.17
N ALA A 164 10.69 1.14 4.65
CA ALA A 164 10.90 1.60 6.03
C ALA A 164 10.12 2.88 6.35
N VAL A 165 10.09 3.86 5.43
CA VAL A 165 9.27 5.08 5.58
C VAL A 165 7.78 4.73 5.66
N SER A 166 7.30 3.83 4.80
CA SER A 166 5.88 3.43 4.78
C SER A 166 5.48 2.69 6.07
N GLU A 167 6.34 1.80 6.57
CA GLU A 167 6.14 1.08 7.84
C GLU A 167 6.13 2.05 9.03
N ALA A 168 7.14 2.92 9.15
CA ALA A 168 7.23 3.91 10.22
C ALA A 168 6.04 4.90 10.19
N ALA A 169 5.62 5.36 9.01
CA ALA A 169 4.45 6.22 8.86
C ALA A 169 3.16 5.49 9.30
N MET A 170 3.03 4.19 9.01
CA MET A 170 1.88 3.39 9.43
C MET A 170 1.86 3.20 10.95
N ASP A 171 2.99 2.89 11.56
CA ASP A 171 3.11 2.76 13.02
C ASP A 171 2.75 4.09 13.71
N ALA A 172 3.28 5.21 13.20
CA ALA A 172 2.95 6.54 13.71
C ALA A 172 1.46 6.89 13.49
N TYR A 173 0.86 6.53 12.35
CA TYR A 173 -0.55 6.76 12.05
C TYR A 173 -1.48 6.08 13.04
N VAL A 174 -1.14 4.86 13.42
CA VAL A 174 -1.92 4.09 14.37
C VAL A 174 -1.75 4.60 15.80
N ALA A 175 -0.54 5.05 16.16
CA ALA A 175 -0.20 5.52 17.51
C ALA A 175 -0.54 6.99 17.77
N ALA A 176 -0.77 7.80 16.73
CA ALA A 176 -0.90 9.25 16.86
C ALA A 176 -2.08 9.66 17.75
N ASP A 177 -1.80 10.53 18.74
CA ASP A 177 -2.77 11.22 19.58
C ASP A 177 -2.32 12.68 19.80
N PRO A 178 -2.98 13.69 19.24
CA PRO A 178 -4.17 13.59 18.36
C PRO A 178 -3.87 12.89 17.02
N PRO A 179 -4.89 12.29 16.39
CA PRO A 179 -4.72 11.60 15.12
C PRO A 179 -4.21 12.52 13.99
N VAL A 180 -3.31 12.01 13.14
CA VAL A 180 -2.67 12.73 12.03
C VAL A 180 -2.98 12.01 10.71
N PRO A 181 -3.22 12.72 9.59
CA PRO A 181 -3.39 12.10 8.27
C PRO A 181 -2.18 11.25 7.86
N PHE A 182 -2.43 10.08 7.27
CA PHE A 182 -1.36 9.16 6.86
C PHE A 182 -0.40 9.78 5.82
N VAL A 183 -0.95 10.57 4.90
CA VAL A 183 -0.15 11.26 3.86
C VAL A 183 0.84 12.25 4.47
N ASP A 184 0.46 12.95 5.55
CA ASP A 184 1.36 13.89 6.21
C ASP A 184 2.54 13.17 6.88
N LEU A 185 2.30 11.98 7.44
CA LEU A 185 3.35 11.15 8.03
C LEU A 185 4.30 10.60 6.96
N LEU A 186 3.77 10.18 5.80
CA LEU A 186 4.59 9.77 4.66
C LEU A 186 5.49 10.90 4.18
N ARG A 187 4.93 12.12 3.99
CA ARG A 187 5.70 13.30 3.58
C ARG A 187 6.81 13.63 4.57
N ARG A 188 6.47 13.67 5.86
CA ARG A 188 7.48 13.88 6.92
C ARG A 188 8.59 12.83 6.89
N GLY A 189 8.25 11.57 6.67
CA GLY A 189 9.24 10.49 6.53
C GLY A 189 10.17 10.69 5.33
N PHE A 190 9.63 11.05 4.16
CA PHE A 190 10.45 11.34 2.98
C PHE A 190 11.25 12.64 3.13
N ASP A 191 10.74 13.65 3.83
CA ASP A 191 11.49 14.87 4.17
C ASP A 191 12.70 14.55 5.06
N ALA A 192 12.53 13.70 6.08
CA ALA A 192 13.61 13.25 6.94
C ALA A 192 14.69 12.49 6.15
N VAL A 193 14.29 11.62 5.21
CA VAL A 193 15.23 10.93 4.32
C VAL A 193 16.00 11.91 3.45
N ARG A 194 15.34 12.91 2.84
CA ARG A 194 16.01 13.96 2.04
C ARG A 194 17.01 14.79 2.85
N ALA A 195 16.70 15.03 4.12
CA ALA A 195 17.58 15.73 5.04
C ALA A 195 18.75 14.87 5.57
N GLY A 196 18.82 13.58 5.19
CA GLY A 196 19.87 12.66 5.62
C GLY A 196 19.63 12.06 7.02
N LEU A 197 18.38 11.97 7.47
CA LEU A 197 17.99 11.46 8.78
C LEU A 197 18.75 12.15 9.94
N PRO A 198 18.65 13.47 10.08
CA PRO A 198 19.34 14.17 11.16
C PRO A 198 18.86 13.68 12.53
N GLU A 199 19.73 13.78 13.55
CA GLU A 199 19.32 13.49 14.92
C GLU A 199 18.20 14.47 15.35
N GLU A 200 16.97 13.97 15.46
CA GLU A 200 15.90 14.74 16.11
C GLU A 200 16.06 14.62 17.62
N ARG A 201 16.31 15.74 18.29
CA ARG A 201 16.13 15.80 19.73
C ARG A 201 14.62 15.84 20.02
N VAL A 202 14.10 14.76 20.55
CA VAL A 202 12.76 14.77 21.14
C VAL A 202 12.88 15.56 22.43
N ASP A 203 12.42 16.82 22.42
CA ASP A 203 12.30 17.59 23.67
C ASP A 203 11.30 16.85 24.57
N ALA A 204 11.79 16.50 25.79
CA ALA A 204 11.08 15.73 26.78
C ALA A 204 9.96 16.53 27.47
#